data_af939913b39af1d1052d7c53b518e985
#
_entry.id   af939913b39af1d1052d7c53b518e985
#
_cell.length_a   1.000
_cell.length_b   1.000
_cell.length_c   1.000
_cell.angle_alpha   90.00
_cell.angle_beta   90.00
_cell.angle_gamma   90.00
#
_symmetry.space_group_name_H-M   'P 1'
#
loop_
_entity.id
_entity.type
_entity.pdbx_description
1 polymer ?
#
loop_
_entity_poly.entity_id
_entity_poly.type
_entity_poly.pdbx_seq_one_letter_code
_entity_poly.pdbx_strand_id
1 'polypeptide(L)'
;MTLCDATFIVELKKKIHMKRFLKLLSAVSALFCMAGAADACTGITLVAGDGSPVMARTIEWGGSDLNSRYVIVPRGYRTSSFLPGGKRGMEFTARYGYVGLSVEQSDFVAEGLNEQGLSAGLFYFPAYGDYGAYDESMASKSISDLQLVALILGECATVDEVKAKVAELKVVSIDPRAQTVHWRFADASGMQVVLEIVDGGTPHFYENRLGVLTNSPDFSWQMTNLNNYVNLFPGSAPQMKLGDVDVKAFGAGSGFLGIPGDVTPPSRFVRAAFYQTTAPQKKTGEETAVQCLSLIHISEPTRRRG
;
A
#
# COMPACT_ATOMS: atom_id res chain seq x y z
N MET A 1 6.78 -58.27 -41.75
CA MET A 1 6.71 -56.90 -41.14
C MET A 1 7.76 -56.08 -41.90
N THR A 2 7.28 -55.24 -42.80
CA THR A 2 8.12 -54.49 -43.75
C THR A 2 8.67 -53.22 -43.11
N LEU A 3 9.87 -52.79 -43.52
CA LEU A 3 10.57 -51.57 -43.02
C LEU A 3 9.67 -50.30 -43.02
N CYS A 4 8.56 -50.31 -43.76
CA CYS A 4 7.62 -49.19 -43.83
C CYS A 4 6.80 -48.98 -42.56
N ASP A 5 6.48 -50.07 -41.84
CA ASP A 5 5.67 -49.99 -40.59
C ASP A 5 6.45 -49.43 -39.40
N ALA A 6 7.78 -49.69 -39.35
CA ALA A 6 8.62 -49.19 -38.27
C ALA A 6 8.83 -47.66 -38.35
N THR A 7 8.99 -47.13 -39.57
CA THR A 7 9.15 -45.69 -39.81
C THR A 7 7.90 -44.91 -39.48
N PHE A 8 6.74 -45.45 -39.83
CA PHE A 8 5.44 -44.81 -39.52
C PHE A 8 5.15 -44.74 -37.99
N ILE A 9 5.48 -45.80 -37.26
CA ILE A 9 5.33 -45.85 -35.80
C ILE A 9 6.30 -44.86 -35.10
N VAL A 10 7.48 -44.66 -35.58
CA VAL A 10 8.48 -43.71 -35.05
C VAL A 10 7.99 -42.26 -35.30
N GLU A 11 7.49 -41.98 -36.50
CA GLU A 11 6.92 -40.65 -36.81
C GLU A 11 5.66 -40.33 -35.99
N LEU A 12 4.79 -41.31 -35.79
CA LEU A 12 3.59 -41.15 -34.97
C LEU A 12 3.95 -40.89 -33.49
N LYS A 13 4.94 -41.61 -32.94
CA LYS A 13 5.45 -41.37 -31.59
C LYS A 13 6.07 -39.98 -31.45
N LYS A 14 6.87 -39.53 -32.42
CA LYS A 14 7.41 -38.16 -32.46
C LYS A 14 6.31 -37.09 -32.47
N LYS A 15 5.27 -37.26 -33.30
CA LYS A 15 4.12 -36.33 -33.33
C LYS A 15 3.34 -36.28 -32.02
N ILE A 16 3.18 -37.42 -31.35
CA ILE A 16 2.48 -37.50 -30.05
C ILE A 16 3.33 -36.83 -28.94
N HIS A 17 4.64 -37.07 -28.93
CA HIS A 17 5.52 -36.39 -27.97
C HIS A 17 5.62 -34.89 -28.22
N MET A 18 5.66 -34.44 -29.46
CA MET A 18 5.65 -33.01 -29.81
C MET A 18 4.35 -32.34 -29.44
N LYS A 19 3.18 -32.97 -29.65
CA LYS A 19 1.87 -32.43 -29.20
C LYS A 19 1.75 -32.39 -27.67
N ARG A 20 2.31 -33.35 -26.94
CA ARG A 20 2.37 -33.33 -25.47
C ARG A 20 3.30 -32.24 -24.96
N PHE A 21 4.46 -32.07 -25.57
CA PHE A 21 5.43 -31.03 -25.26
C PHE A 21 4.88 -29.63 -25.54
N LEU A 22 4.18 -29.42 -26.68
CA LEU A 22 3.51 -28.15 -26.97
C LEU A 22 2.36 -27.85 -25.98
N LYS A 23 1.59 -28.86 -25.56
CA LYS A 23 0.56 -28.69 -24.53
C LYS A 23 1.15 -28.38 -23.16
N LEU A 24 2.30 -28.97 -22.80
CA LEU A 24 3.02 -28.63 -21.58
C LEU A 24 3.58 -27.21 -21.66
N LEU A 25 4.17 -26.83 -22.79
CA LEU A 25 4.69 -25.46 -23.00
C LEU A 25 3.56 -24.42 -22.95
N SER A 26 2.39 -24.70 -23.55
CA SER A 26 1.24 -23.79 -23.47
C SER A 26 0.63 -23.72 -22.07
N ALA A 27 0.63 -24.82 -21.30
CA ALA A 27 0.19 -24.83 -19.90
C ALA A 27 1.17 -24.05 -19.00
N VAL A 28 2.46 -24.19 -19.21
CA VAL A 28 3.51 -23.42 -18.50
C VAL A 28 3.47 -21.96 -18.89
N SER A 29 3.26 -21.61 -20.16
CA SER A 29 3.04 -20.22 -20.60
C SER A 29 1.77 -19.63 -20.04
N ALA A 30 0.68 -20.40 -19.93
CA ALA A 30 -0.57 -19.92 -19.30
C ALA A 30 -0.39 -19.70 -17.79
N LEU A 31 0.43 -20.51 -17.09
CA LEU A 31 0.78 -20.30 -15.69
C LEU A 31 1.65 -19.04 -15.50
N PHE A 32 2.53 -18.72 -16.47
CA PHE A 32 3.34 -17.50 -16.43
C PHE A 32 2.54 -16.22 -16.80
N CYS A 33 1.46 -16.34 -17.56
CA CYS A 33 0.57 -15.21 -17.87
C CYS A 33 -0.41 -14.87 -16.73
N MET A 34 -0.51 -15.66 -15.66
CA MET A 34 -1.25 -15.35 -14.45
C MET A 34 -0.37 -14.66 -13.37
N ALA A 35 0.73 -14.04 -13.76
CA ALA A 35 1.35 -13.03 -12.90
C ALA A 35 0.39 -11.83 -12.87
N GLY A 36 -0.63 -11.90 -12.02
CA GLY A 36 -1.54 -10.79 -11.75
C GLY A 36 -0.72 -9.54 -11.49
N ALA A 37 -1.15 -8.42 -12.03
CA ALA A 37 -0.57 -7.13 -11.72
C ALA A 37 -0.52 -7.04 -10.18
N ALA A 38 0.67 -6.90 -9.61
CA ALA A 38 0.81 -6.75 -8.17
C ALA A 38 0.31 -5.36 -7.80
N ASP A 39 -0.86 -5.29 -7.19
CA ASP A 39 -1.35 -4.06 -6.60
C ASP A 39 -0.56 -3.83 -5.31
N ALA A 40 0.25 -2.79 -5.30
CA ALA A 40 1.18 -2.51 -4.23
C ALA A 40 1.14 -1.04 -3.84
N CYS A 41 1.22 -0.80 -2.55
CA CYS A 41 1.38 0.54 -1.98
C CYS A 41 2.37 0.44 -0.83
N THR A 42 3.27 1.42 -0.73
CA THR A 42 4.17 1.56 0.42
C THR A 42 4.18 3.01 0.84
N GLY A 43 3.84 3.27 2.10
CA GLY A 43 3.92 4.59 2.72
C GLY A 43 5.00 4.63 3.78
N ILE A 44 5.76 5.73 3.82
CA ILE A 44 6.78 6.04 4.82
C ILE A 44 6.56 7.44 5.37
N THR A 45 7.14 7.71 6.55
CA THR A 45 7.19 9.05 7.15
C THR A 45 8.58 9.29 7.70
N LEU A 46 9.20 10.38 7.30
CA LEU A 46 10.44 10.89 7.89
C LEU A 46 10.18 12.22 8.60
N VAL A 47 10.95 12.50 9.64
CA VAL A 47 10.90 13.79 10.34
C VAL A 47 12.23 14.51 10.13
N ALA A 48 12.18 15.70 9.56
CA ALA A 48 13.34 16.56 9.35
C ALA A 48 13.87 17.13 10.67
N GLY A 49 15.08 17.66 10.65
CA GLY A 49 15.70 18.30 11.81
C GLY A 49 15.01 19.57 12.30
N ASP A 50 14.24 20.22 11.43
CA ASP A 50 13.37 21.37 11.76
C ASP A 50 12.01 20.95 12.34
N GLY A 51 11.78 19.64 12.54
CA GLY A 51 10.54 19.08 13.06
C GLY A 51 9.47 18.80 12.00
N SER A 52 9.70 19.14 10.73
CA SER A 52 8.73 18.93 9.64
C SER A 52 8.53 17.44 9.35
N PRO A 53 7.32 16.88 9.49
CA PRO A 53 7.01 15.53 9.04
C PRO A 53 6.85 15.52 7.51
N VAL A 54 7.49 14.57 6.84
CA VAL A 54 7.41 14.36 5.40
C VAL A 54 6.90 12.95 5.13
N MET A 55 5.73 12.87 4.52
CA MET A 55 5.14 11.62 4.11
C MET A 55 5.35 11.39 2.61
N ALA A 56 5.70 10.16 2.27
CA ALA A 56 5.83 9.73 0.89
C ALA A 56 5.18 8.36 0.71
N ARG A 57 4.78 8.07 -0.53
CA ARG A 57 4.21 6.76 -0.87
C ARG A 57 4.43 6.41 -2.33
N THR A 58 4.31 5.10 -2.64
CA THR A 58 4.07 4.58 -3.99
C THR A 58 2.61 4.18 -4.14
N ILE A 59 2.10 4.21 -5.36
CA ILE A 59 0.81 3.64 -5.75
C ILE A 59 1.09 2.73 -6.95
N GLU A 60 0.83 1.44 -6.80
CA GLU A 60 0.86 0.47 -7.89
C GLU A 60 -0.53 -0.19 -7.98
N TRP A 61 -1.15 -0.03 -9.13
CA TRP A 61 -2.48 -0.54 -9.41
C TRP A 61 -2.51 -1.19 -10.78
N GLY A 62 -2.87 -2.46 -10.83
CA GLY A 62 -2.96 -3.24 -12.06
C GLY A 62 -4.35 -3.35 -12.67
N GLY A 63 -5.38 -2.90 -11.95
CA GLY A 63 -6.78 -3.06 -12.35
C GLY A 63 -7.25 -2.11 -13.44
N SER A 64 -6.57 -0.96 -13.61
CA SER A 64 -6.91 0.05 -14.62
C SER A 64 -5.75 1.05 -14.81
N ASP A 65 -5.88 1.92 -15.80
CA ASP A 65 -5.06 3.12 -15.87
C ASP A 65 -5.51 4.09 -14.76
N LEU A 66 -4.59 4.48 -13.88
CA LEU A 66 -4.88 5.36 -12.75
C LEU A 66 -5.32 6.77 -13.16
N ASN A 67 -4.96 7.25 -14.36
CA ASN A 67 -5.26 8.61 -14.82
C ASN A 67 -5.00 9.67 -13.74
N SER A 68 -3.88 9.51 -13.01
CA SER A 68 -3.56 10.32 -11.84
C SER A 68 -3.52 11.81 -12.15
N ARG A 69 -4.12 12.62 -11.28
CA ARG A 69 -4.20 14.08 -11.42
C ARG A 69 -3.95 14.77 -10.09
N TYR A 70 -3.31 15.92 -10.12
CA TYR A 70 -3.34 16.83 -9.00
C TYR A 70 -4.70 17.52 -8.94
N VAL A 71 -5.27 17.58 -7.75
CA VAL A 71 -6.50 18.31 -7.48
C VAL A 71 -6.23 19.38 -6.43
N ILE A 72 -6.80 20.56 -6.63
CA ILE A 72 -6.80 21.66 -5.66
C ILE A 72 -8.25 21.93 -5.35
N VAL A 73 -8.65 21.69 -4.11
CA VAL A 73 -10.02 21.85 -3.66
C VAL A 73 -10.10 23.07 -2.72
N PRO A 74 -10.83 24.14 -3.12
CA PRO A 74 -10.95 25.33 -2.28
C PRO A 74 -11.93 25.12 -1.14
N ARG A 75 -11.86 25.97 -0.12
CA ARG A 75 -12.89 26.07 0.92
C ARG A 75 -14.26 26.32 0.28
N GLY A 76 -15.30 25.71 0.83
CA GLY A 76 -16.67 25.86 0.35
C GLY A 76 -17.01 24.97 -0.86
N TYR A 77 -16.08 24.18 -1.38
CA TYR A 77 -16.38 23.18 -2.41
C TYR A 77 -17.37 22.15 -1.87
N ARG A 78 -18.46 21.92 -2.62
CA ARG A 78 -19.51 20.97 -2.25
C ARG A 78 -19.51 19.77 -3.17
N THR A 79 -19.69 18.60 -2.62
CA THR A 79 -19.84 17.35 -3.37
C THR A 79 -20.74 16.38 -2.59
N SER A 80 -21.01 15.23 -3.18
CA SER A 80 -21.78 14.18 -2.53
C SER A 80 -21.08 12.82 -2.71
N SER A 81 -21.28 11.93 -1.75
CA SER A 81 -20.72 10.60 -1.83
C SER A 81 -21.35 9.80 -2.97
N PHE A 82 -20.52 8.95 -3.59
CA PHE A 82 -21.00 7.90 -4.49
C PHE A 82 -21.43 6.70 -3.66
N LEU A 83 -22.52 6.06 -4.05
CA LEU A 83 -23.06 4.88 -3.39
C LEU A 83 -23.25 3.74 -4.39
N PRO A 84 -23.38 2.49 -3.90
CA PRO A 84 -23.66 1.36 -4.76
C PRO A 84 -24.87 1.59 -5.69
N GLY A 85 -24.78 1.08 -6.91
CA GLY A 85 -25.83 1.28 -7.92
C GLY A 85 -25.85 2.67 -8.57
N GLY A 86 -24.77 3.46 -8.45
CA GLY A 86 -24.66 4.80 -9.07
C GLY A 86 -25.48 5.87 -8.37
N LYS A 87 -25.98 5.60 -7.15
CA LYS A 87 -26.70 6.57 -6.32
C LYS A 87 -25.76 7.61 -5.72
N ARG A 88 -26.33 8.71 -5.23
CA ARG A 88 -25.62 9.71 -4.43
C ARG A 88 -26.11 9.63 -2.98
N GLY A 89 -25.20 9.83 -2.06
CA GLY A 89 -25.45 9.76 -0.62
C GLY A 89 -25.21 11.08 0.08
N MET A 90 -24.45 11.03 1.17
CA MET A 90 -24.13 12.15 2.01
C MET A 90 -23.54 13.33 1.22
N GLU A 91 -24.05 14.53 1.41
CA GLU A 91 -23.43 15.77 0.95
C GLU A 91 -22.41 16.24 1.97
N PHE A 92 -21.27 16.74 1.50
CA PHE A 92 -20.24 17.34 2.35
C PHE A 92 -19.58 18.54 1.68
N THR A 93 -19.05 19.41 2.52
CA THR A 93 -18.48 20.68 2.08
C THR A 93 -17.06 20.80 2.63
N ALA A 94 -16.10 21.12 1.79
CA ALA A 94 -14.75 21.38 2.23
C ALA A 94 -14.69 22.65 3.09
N ARG A 95 -14.58 22.49 4.39
CA ARG A 95 -14.30 23.56 5.37
C ARG A 95 -12.86 24.04 5.20
N TYR A 96 -11.95 23.14 4.92
CA TYR A 96 -10.53 23.40 4.67
C TYR A 96 -10.19 23.18 3.21
N GLY A 97 -9.37 24.07 2.65
CA GLY A 97 -8.76 23.83 1.35
C GLY A 97 -7.72 22.74 1.44
N TYR A 98 -7.62 21.91 0.38
CA TYR A 98 -6.62 20.87 0.31
C TYR A 98 -6.08 20.66 -1.10
N VAL A 99 -4.88 20.09 -1.17
CA VAL A 99 -4.28 19.57 -2.39
C VAL A 99 -4.19 18.05 -2.30
N GLY A 100 -4.38 17.36 -3.41
CA GLY A 100 -4.30 15.90 -3.42
C GLY A 100 -3.91 15.33 -4.77
N LEU A 101 -3.62 14.04 -4.76
CA LEU A 101 -3.48 13.20 -5.92
C LEU A 101 -4.73 12.35 -6.05
N SER A 102 -5.51 12.57 -7.10
CA SER A 102 -6.67 11.75 -7.42
C SER A 102 -6.29 10.64 -8.40
N VAL A 103 -7.07 9.56 -8.38
CA VAL A 103 -6.94 8.41 -9.27
C VAL A 103 -8.28 8.15 -9.97
N GLU A 104 -8.23 7.77 -11.23
CA GLU A 104 -9.36 7.54 -12.14
C GLU A 104 -10.25 8.78 -12.35
N GLN A 105 -10.74 9.42 -11.29
CA GLN A 105 -11.55 10.65 -11.35
C GLN A 105 -11.23 11.60 -10.18
N SER A 106 -11.58 12.86 -10.33
CA SER A 106 -11.19 13.94 -9.40
C SER A 106 -11.67 13.76 -7.96
N ASP A 107 -12.81 13.10 -7.77
CA ASP A 107 -13.39 12.86 -6.45
C ASP A 107 -12.70 11.73 -5.67
N PHE A 108 -11.88 10.89 -6.33
CA PHE A 108 -11.17 9.78 -5.70
C PHE A 108 -9.75 10.18 -5.33
N VAL A 109 -9.63 10.91 -4.24
CA VAL A 109 -8.33 11.38 -3.73
C VAL A 109 -7.64 10.24 -3.01
N ALA A 110 -6.52 9.79 -3.57
CA ALA A 110 -5.74 8.68 -3.01
C ALA A 110 -4.76 9.12 -1.92
N GLU A 111 -4.27 10.35 -2.00
CA GLU A 111 -3.37 10.98 -1.01
C GLU A 111 -3.55 12.49 -1.07
N GLY A 112 -3.44 13.18 0.07
CA GLY A 112 -3.53 14.63 0.09
C GLY A 112 -3.12 15.26 1.41
N LEU A 113 -3.07 16.59 1.39
CA LEU A 113 -2.72 17.44 2.53
C LEU A 113 -3.63 18.66 2.54
N ASN A 114 -4.22 18.98 3.68
CA ASN A 114 -5.01 20.19 3.84
C ASN A 114 -4.21 21.34 4.47
N GLU A 115 -4.81 22.51 4.45
CA GLU A 115 -4.20 23.75 4.97
C GLU A 115 -4.00 23.78 6.48
N GLN A 116 -4.56 22.81 7.24
CA GLN A 116 -4.34 22.63 8.67
C GLN A 116 -3.17 21.66 8.98
N GLY A 117 -2.54 21.11 7.93
CA GLY A 117 -1.47 20.15 8.07
C GLY A 117 -1.94 18.71 8.31
N LEU A 118 -3.24 18.43 8.13
CA LEU A 118 -3.73 17.06 8.13
C LEU A 118 -3.44 16.40 6.78
N SER A 119 -2.76 15.28 6.81
CA SER A 119 -2.52 14.40 5.66
C SER A 119 -3.40 13.15 5.76
N ALA A 120 -3.90 12.69 4.63
CA ALA A 120 -4.72 11.50 4.52
C ALA A 120 -4.36 10.72 3.25
N GLY A 121 -4.31 9.39 3.35
CA GLY A 121 -4.03 8.53 2.21
C GLY A 121 -4.72 7.18 2.32
N LEU A 122 -5.16 6.62 1.20
CA LEU A 122 -5.74 5.28 1.11
C LEU A 122 -4.75 4.28 0.52
N PHE A 123 -4.84 3.02 0.96
CA PHE A 123 -4.00 1.91 0.54
C PHE A 123 -4.87 0.69 0.30
N TYR A 124 -4.56 -0.10 -0.72
CA TYR A 124 -5.27 -1.33 -1.05
C TYR A 124 -5.14 -2.36 0.09
N PHE A 125 -6.29 -2.94 0.53
CA PHE A 125 -6.37 -3.80 1.70
C PHE A 125 -7.26 -5.04 1.42
N PRO A 126 -6.90 -5.84 0.41
CA PRO A 126 -7.73 -6.95 -0.04
C PRO A 126 -7.82 -8.06 1.00
N ALA A 127 -8.99 -8.72 1.05
CA ALA A 127 -9.28 -9.90 1.86
C ALA A 127 -9.26 -9.72 3.38
N TYR A 128 -8.95 -8.54 3.89
CA TYR A 128 -8.94 -8.25 5.34
C TYR A 128 -9.97 -7.22 5.75
N GLY A 129 -10.26 -6.22 4.89
CA GLY A 129 -11.31 -5.25 5.16
C GLY A 129 -12.71 -5.86 4.99
N ASP A 130 -13.66 -5.39 5.79
CA ASP A 130 -15.07 -5.77 5.72
C ASP A 130 -15.95 -4.57 6.11
N TYR A 131 -16.57 -3.93 5.14
CA TYR A 131 -17.47 -2.79 5.37
C TYR A 131 -18.89 -3.21 5.74
N GLY A 132 -19.19 -4.52 5.66
CA GLY A 132 -20.54 -5.06 5.76
C GLY A 132 -21.42 -4.74 4.55
N ALA A 133 -22.67 -5.19 4.61
CA ALA A 133 -23.62 -4.93 3.55
C ALA A 133 -24.05 -3.44 3.52
N TYR A 134 -24.24 -2.90 2.31
CA TYR A 134 -24.81 -1.56 2.17
C TYR A 134 -26.28 -1.57 2.60
N ASP A 135 -26.63 -0.61 3.46
CA ASP A 135 -28.00 -0.34 3.89
C ASP A 135 -28.45 1.03 3.35
N GLU A 136 -29.47 1.02 2.51
CA GLU A 136 -30.01 2.22 1.89
C GLU A 136 -30.58 3.22 2.91
N SER A 137 -31.08 2.75 4.05
CA SER A 137 -31.58 3.63 5.13
C SER A 137 -30.46 4.49 5.73
N MET A 138 -29.20 4.08 5.56
CA MET A 138 -28.00 4.80 6.02
C MET A 138 -27.38 5.68 4.94
N ALA A 139 -28.00 5.85 3.77
CA ALA A 139 -27.44 6.59 2.63
C ALA A 139 -26.95 8.01 3.01
N SER A 140 -27.67 8.71 3.87
CA SER A 140 -27.32 10.07 4.34
C SER A 140 -26.09 10.12 5.26
N LYS A 141 -25.61 8.98 5.74
CA LYS A 141 -24.38 8.82 6.54
C LYS A 141 -23.31 7.99 5.84
N SER A 142 -23.58 7.56 4.60
CA SER A 142 -22.69 6.68 3.88
C SER A 142 -21.72 7.46 2.99
N ILE A 143 -20.45 7.07 3.05
CA ILE A 143 -19.36 7.59 2.22
C ILE A 143 -18.69 6.43 1.47
N SER A 144 -18.36 6.66 0.19
CA SER A 144 -17.51 5.72 -0.54
C SER A 144 -16.12 5.62 0.08
N ASP A 145 -15.60 4.42 0.17
CA ASP A 145 -14.22 4.13 0.57
C ASP A 145 -13.18 4.95 -0.22
N LEU A 146 -13.41 5.18 -1.52
CA LEU A 146 -12.54 5.98 -2.38
C LEU A 146 -12.69 7.50 -2.17
N GLN A 147 -13.73 7.96 -1.47
CA GLN A 147 -13.95 9.39 -1.17
C GLN A 147 -13.66 9.76 0.29
N LEU A 148 -13.39 8.79 1.18
CA LEU A 148 -13.13 9.09 2.59
C LEU A 148 -11.96 10.07 2.76
N VAL A 149 -10.89 9.94 1.98
CA VAL A 149 -9.75 10.86 2.02
C VAL A 149 -10.20 12.30 1.72
N ALA A 150 -11.01 12.51 0.68
CA ALA A 150 -11.53 13.83 0.30
C ALA A 150 -12.39 14.45 1.39
N LEU A 151 -13.27 13.65 2.00
CA LEU A 151 -14.10 14.09 3.12
C LEU A 151 -13.25 14.52 4.32
N ILE A 152 -12.31 13.67 4.74
CA ILE A 152 -11.46 13.93 5.90
C ILE A 152 -10.57 15.16 5.69
N LEU A 153 -9.94 15.30 4.53
CA LEU A 153 -9.14 16.49 4.21
C LEU A 153 -9.99 17.76 4.19
N GLY A 154 -11.23 17.66 3.73
CA GLY A 154 -12.15 18.80 3.68
C GLY A 154 -12.69 19.21 5.03
N GLU A 155 -12.91 18.32 5.97
CA GLU A 155 -13.67 18.62 7.18
C GLU A 155 -12.87 18.53 8.49
N CYS A 156 -11.72 17.83 8.52
CA CYS A 156 -10.95 17.59 9.74
C CYS A 156 -9.61 18.33 9.73
N ALA A 157 -9.14 18.73 10.91
CA ALA A 157 -7.83 19.35 11.14
C ALA A 157 -6.88 18.45 11.93
N THR A 158 -7.41 17.54 12.74
CA THR A 158 -6.65 16.70 13.66
C THR A 158 -7.05 15.23 13.55
N VAL A 159 -6.18 14.34 14.00
CA VAL A 159 -6.47 12.90 14.09
C VAL A 159 -7.67 12.62 15.01
N ASP A 160 -7.86 13.39 16.07
CA ASP A 160 -9.02 13.20 16.95
C ASP A 160 -10.32 13.61 16.26
N GLU A 161 -10.31 14.68 15.45
CA GLU A 161 -11.47 15.02 14.60
C GLU A 161 -11.74 13.93 13.56
N VAL A 162 -10.70 13.30 12.99
CA VAL A 162 -10.86 12.15 12.09
C VAL A 162 -11.55 10.98 12.77
N LYS A 163 -11.13 10.62 14.00
CA LYS A 163 -11.76 9.53 14.76
C LYS A 163 -13.23 9.82 15.04
N ALA A 164 -13.54 11.06 15.48
CA ALA A 164 -14.91 11.49 15.75
C ALA A 164 -15.76 11.45 14.47
N LYS A 165 -15.23 11.96 13.35
CA LYS A 165 -15.94 11.95 12.06
C LYS A 165 -16.22 10.52 11.59
N VAL A 166 -15.25 9.63 11.60
CA VAL A 166 -15.41 8.25 11.16
C VAL A 166 -16.44 7.49 12.00
N ALA A 167 -16.54 7.76 13.29
CA ALA A 167 -17.51 7.13 14.18
C ALA A 167 -18.98 7.43 13.77
N GLU A 168 -19.23 8.51 13.03
CA GLU A 168 -20.56 8.90 12.57
C GLU A 168 -20.92 8.34 11.19
N LEU A 169 -19.96 7.73 10.49
CA LEU A 169 -20.06 7.34 9.09
C LEU A 169 -20.27 5.84 8.91
N LYS A 170 -20.86 5.50 7.77
CA LYS A 170 -20.82 4.17 7.19
C LYS A 170 -19.98 4.21 5.92
N VAL A 171 -18.86 3.53 5.91
CA VAL A 171 -18.06 3.37 4.71
C VAL A 171 -18.65 2.25 3.85
N VAL A 172 -18.69 2.48 2.53
CA VAL A 172 -19.23 1.52 1.57
C VAL A 172 -18.29 1.38 0.37
N SER A 173 -18.18 0.16 -0.15
CA SER A 173 -17.46 -0.08 -1.41
C SER A 173 -18.36 0.22 -2.60
N ILE A 174 -17.78 0.86 -3.61
CA ILE A 174 -18.47 1.17 -4.87
C ILE A 174 -17.83 0.52 -6.09
N ASP A 175 -16.57 0.10 -5.96
CA ASP A 175 -15.82 -0.56 -7.04
C ASP A 175 -15.33 -1.94 -6.57
N PRO A 176 -15.92 -3.03 -7.11
CA PRO A 176 -15.53 -4.37 -6.71
C PRO A 176 -14.06 -4.72 -7.06
N ARG A 177 -13.42 -3.98 -7.98
CA ARG A 177 -11.99 -4.17 -8.30
C ARG A 177 -11.11 -3.72 -7.14
N ALA A 178 -11.51 -2.65 -6.44
CA ALA A 178 -10.79 -2.13 -5.28
C ALA A 178 -10.93 -3.03 -4.04
N GLN A 179 -11.89 -3.98 -4.04
CA GLN A 179 -12.23 -4.80 -2.87
C GLN A 179 -12.42 -3.94 -1.62
N THR A 180 -11.38 -3.83 -0.79
CA THR A 180 -11.34 -2.92 0.35
C THR A 180 -10.03 -2.13 0.37
N VAL A 181 -10.06 -1.00 1.06
CA VAL A 181 -8.88 -0.17 1.34
C VAL A 181 -8.79 0.12 2.84
N HIS A 182 -7.61 0.49 3.32
CA HIS A 182 -7.39 1.05 4.63
C HIS A 182 -6.69 2.41 4.50
N TRP A 183 -6.63 3.19 5.57
CA TRP A 183 -6.21 4.57 5.47
C TRP A 183 -5.14 4.92 6.49
N ARG A 184 -4.27 5.84 6.11
CA ARG A 184 -3.33 6.51 7.00
C ARG A 184 -3.74 7.96 7.15
N PHE A 185 -3.76 8.45 8.40
CA PHE A 185 -3.96 9.86 8.72
C PHE A 185 -2.82 10.34 9.60
N ALA A 186 -2.38 11.58 9.37
CA ALA A 186 -1.38 12.21 10.22
C ALA A 186 -1.67 13.72 10.30
N ASP A 187 -1.53 14.31 11.47
CA ASP A 187 -1.75 15.73 11.69
C ASP A 187 -0.48 16.52 12.03
N ALA A 188 -0.60 17.83 12.10
CA ALA A 188 0.52 18.74 12.36
C ALA A 188 1.18 18.53 13.74
N SER A 189 0.53 17.84 14.69
CA SER A 189 1.15 17.48 15.98
C SER A 189 2.13 16.33 15.86
N GLY A 190 2.17 15.64 14.70
CA GLY A 190 2.94 14.44 14.46
C GLY A 190 2.22 13.15 14.86
N MET A 191 0.97 13.22 15.33
CA MET A 191 0.16 12.04 15.58
C MET A 191 -0.19 11.36 14.27
N GLN A 192 0.01 10.04 14.21
CA GLN A 192 -0.32 9.23 13.03
C GLN A 192 -1.14 8.02 13.43
N VAL A 193 -2.15 7.70 12.62
CA VAL A 193 -3.00 6.52 12.81
C VAL A 193 -3.25 5.80 11.49
N VAL A 194 -3.49 4.50 11.61
CA VAL A 194 -4.06 3.66 10.56
C VAL A 194 -5.50 3.36 10.92
N LEU A 195 -6.40 3.51 9.96
CA LEU A 195 -7.80 3.10 10.07
C LEU A 195 -8.01 1.84 9.22
N GLU A 196 -8.50 0.80 9.85
CA GLU A 196 -9.00 -0.39 9.20
C GLU A 196 -10.47 -0.58 9.56
N ILE A 197 -11.29 -0.92 8.57
CA ILE A 197 -12.71 -1.20 8.78
C ILE A 197 -12.90 -2.68 8.51
N VAL A 198 -13.32 -3.40 9.55
CA VAL A 198 -13.46 -4.86 9.59
C VAL A 198 -14.76 -5.24 10.31
N ASP A 199 -15.03 -6.51 10.50
CA ASP A 199 -16.14 -7.04 11.30
C ASP A 199 -17.49 -6.40 10.94
N GLY A 200 -17.81 -6.34 9.63
CA GLY A 200 -19.09 -5.80 9.16
C GLY A 200 -19.21 -4.28 9.24
N GLY A 201 -18.09 -3.55 9.23
CA GLY A 201 -18.05 -2.09 9.19
C GLY A 201 -17.62 -1.44 10.49
N THR A 202 -16.94 -2.18 11.38
CA THR A 202 -16.37 -1.65 12.63
C THR A 202 -15.04 -0.95 12.34
N PRO A 203 -14.88 0.35 12.67
CA PRO A 203 -13.64 1.08 12.50
C PRO A 203 -12.66 0.76 13.63
N HIS A 204 -11.45 0.36 13.27
CA HIS A 204 -10.33 0.15 14.18
C HIS A 204 -9.23 1.17 13.88
N PHE A 205 -8.82 1.93 14.88
CA PHE A 205 -7.70 2.87 14.79
C PHE A 205 -6.48 2.32 15.52
N TYR A 206 -5.36 2.27 14.81
CA TYR A 206 -4.06 1.89 15.35
C TYR A 206 -3.14 3.11 15.36
N GLU A 207 -2.50 3.39 16.47
CA GLU A 207 -1.43 4.39 16.51
C GLU A 207 -0.25 3.92 15.67
N ASN A 208 0.17 4.72 14.68
CA ASN A 208 1.26 4.39 13.78
C ASN A 208 2.53 5.17 14.13
N ARG A 209 3.19 4.80 15.23
CA ARG A 209 4.44 5.44 15.67
C ARG A 209 5.59 5.23 14.71
N LEU A 210 5.53 4.17 13.91
CA LEU A 210 6.56 3.85 12.93
C LEU A 210 6.44 4.67 11.65
N GLY A 211 5.21 5.12 11.31
CA GLY A 211 4.96 5.90 10.10
C GLY A 211 5.01 5.09 8.79
N VAL A 212 4.96 3.76 8.88
CA VAL A 212 4.92 2.85 7.72
C VAL A 212 3.52 2.29 7.54
N LEU A 213 3.08 2.17 6.29
CA LEU A 213 1.90 1.40 5.91
C LEU A 213 2.13 0.76 4.54
N THR A 214 1.71 -0.49 4.37
CA THR A 214 1.70 -1.18 3.08
C THR A 214 0.29 -1.65 2.73
N ASN A 215 0.08 -2.94 2.56
CA ASN A 215 -1.20 -3.54 2.21
C ASN A 215 -1.52 -4.65 3.23
N SER A 216 -2.32 -5.66 2.82
CA SER A 216 -2.62 -6.83 3.65
C SER A 216 -1.36 -7.59 4.08
N PRO A 217 -1.36 -8.26 5.25
CA PRO A 217 -2.46 -8.35 6.22
C PRO A 217 -2.63 -7.07 7.06
N ASP A 218 -3.46 -7.12 8.12
CA ASP A 218 -3.76 -6.00 8.99
C ASP A 218 -2.52 -5.38 9.65
N PHE A 219 -2.66 -4.12 10.08
CA PHE A 219 -1.55 -3.34 10.62
C PHE A 219 -0.98 -3.96 11.90
N SER A 220 -1.82 -4.53 12.75
CA SER A 220 -1.38 -5.14 14.00
C SER A 220 -0.50 -6.37 13.75
N TRP A 221 -0.86 -7.17 12.75
CA TRP A 221 -0.05 -8.28 12.29
C TRP A 221 1.30 -7.80 11.72
N GLN A 222 1.30 -6.75 10.89
CA GLN A 222 2.53 -6.17 10.34
C GLN A 222 3.49 -5.75 11.46
N MET A 223 2.98 -5.07 12.48
CA MET A 223 3.76 -4.67 13.64
C MET A 223 4.29 -5.88 14.43
N THR A 224 3.47 -6.92 14.60
CA THR A 224 3.88 -8.16 15.27
C THR A 224 4.96 -8.89 14.48
N ASN A 225 4.86 -8.92 13.15
CA ASN A 225 5.84 -9.55 12.28
C ASN A 225 7.25 -8.92 12.39
N LEU A 226 7.36 -7.65 12.75
CA LEU A 226 8.67 -7.02 12.97
C LEU A 226 9.52 -7.72 14.03
N ASN A 227 8.90 -8.43 14.99
CA ASN A 227 9.62 -9.20 16.01
C ASN A 227 10.47 -10.33 15.41
N ASN A 228 10.14 -10.83 14.22
CA ASN A 228 10.96 -11.81 13.52
C ASN A 228 12.30 -11.23 13.02
N TYR A 229 12.44 -9.90 13.02
CA TYR A 229 13.56 -9.17 12.46
C TYR A 229 14.32 -8.36 13.53
N VAL A 230 14.15 -8.70 14.79
CA VAL A 230 14.82 -8.03 15.92
C VAL A 230 16.35 -8.09 15.84
N ASN A 231 16.89 -9.03 15.06
CA ASN A 231 18.32 -9.17 14.81
C ASN A 231 18.86 -8.18 13.77
N LEU A 232 18.02 -7.48 13.03
CA LEU A 232 18.44 -6.49 12.05
C LEU A 232 18.88 -5.18 12.75
N PHE A 233 20.01 -4.63 12.32
CA PHE A 233 20.53 -3.36 12.82
C PHE A 233 21.39 -2.65 11.77
N PRO A 234 21.57 -1.33 11.81
CA PRO A 234 22.45 -0.63 10.91
C PRO A 234 23.92 -0.93 11.21
N GLY A 235 24.72 -1.16 10.14
CA GLY A 235 26.14 -1.40 10.27
C GLY A 235 26.55 -2.86 10.06
N SER A 236 27.61 -3.29 10.73
CA SER A 236 28.19 -4.62 10.58
C SER A 236 28.11 -5.42 11.86
N ALA A 237 27.83 -6.72 11.72
CA ALA A 237 27.83 -7.66 12.82
C ALA A 237 29.25 -7.72 13.47
N PRO A 238 29.34 -7.86 14.80
CA PRO A 238 30.60 -8.05 15.47
C PRO A 238 31.27 -9.36 15.06
N GLN A 239 32.59 -9.42 15.21
CA GLN A 239 33.33 -10.65 15.09
C GLN A 239 32.91 -11.62 16.20
N MET A 240 32.82 -12.92 15.90
CA MET A 240 32.49 -13.96 16.88
C MET A 240 33.37 -15.19 16.71
N LYS A 241 33.35 -16.10 17.67
CA LYS A 241 33.98 -17.42 17.57
C LYS A 241 32.95 -18.53 17.54
N LEU A 242 33.20 -19.51 16.68
CA LEU A 242 32.50 -20.79 16.65
C LEU A 242 33.51 -21.88 17.03
N GLY A 243 33.52 -22.26 18.29
CA GLY A 243 34.61 -23.04 18.84
C GLY A 243 35.95 -22.28 18.74
N ASP A 244 36.93 -22.85 18.05
CA ASP A 244 38.25 -22.24 17.82
C ASP A 244 38.32 -21.43 16.51
N VAL A 245 37.24 -21.34 15.75
CA VAL A 245 37.21 -20.64 14.44
C VAL A 245 36.73 -19.21 14.62
N ASP A 246 37.54 -18.23 14.20
CA ASP A 246 37.12 -16.83 14.12
C ASP A 246 36.25 -16.60 12.88
N VAL A 247 35.06 -16.00 13.11
CA VAL A 247 34.12 -15.62 12.05
C VAL A 247 33.88 -14.12 12.09
N LYS A 248 33.96 -13.49 10.93
CA LYS A 248 33.77 -12.04 10.77
C LYS A 248 32.97 -11.71 9.52
N ALA A 249 32.34 -10.54 9.51
CA ALA A 249 31.63 -10.03 8.35
C ALA A 249 32.56 -9.82 7.15
N PHE A 250 32.11 -10.09 5.92
CA PHE A 250 32.87 -9.86 4.69
C PHE A 250 33.01 -8.37 4.33
N GLY A 251 32.18 -7.50 4.92
CA GLY A 251 32.18 -6.07 4.66
C GLY A 251 31.11 -5.35 5.45
N ALA A 252 30.79 -4.11 5.06
CA ALA A 252 29.74 -3.32 5.68
C ALA A 252 28.34 -3.90 5.38
N GLY A 253 27.37 -3.59 6.27
CA GLY A 253 25.96 -3.89 6.03
C GLY A 253 25.50 -5.30 6.45
N SER A 254 26.36 -6.10 7.08
CA SER A 254 26.00 -7.45 7.55
C SER A 254 24.90 -7.44 8.63
N GLY A 255 24.65 -6.29 9.29
CA GLY A 255 23.52 -6.12 10.20
C GLY A 255 22.15 -6.21 9.52
N PHE A 256 22.09 -6.05 8.19
CA PHE A 256 20.86 -6.26 7.40
C PHE A 256 20.75 -7.67 6.79
N LEU A 257 21.65 -8.58 7.16
CA LEU A 257 21.57 -9.96 6.67
C LEU A 257 20.27 -10.61 7.17
N GLY A 258 19.47 -11.08 6.21
CA GLY A 258 18.14 -11.65 6.47
C GLY A 258 16.99 -10.66 6.26
N ILE A 259 17.24 -9.41 5.87
CA ILE A 259 16.16 -8.52 5.45
C ILE A 259 15.41 -9.13 4.25
N PRO A 260 14.06 -9.18 4.26
CA PRO A 260 13.33 -9.86 3.21
C PRO A 260 13.44 -9.13 1.86
N GLY A 261 13.68 -9.87 0.77
CA GLY A 261 13.94 -9.32 -0.57
C GLY A 261 12.77 -9.37 -1.53
N ASP A 262 11.69 -10.08 -1.20
CA ASP A 262 10.52 -10.19 -2.06
C ASP A 262 9.63 -8.93 -2.03
N VAL A 263 8.65 -8.85 -2.94
CA VAL A 263 7.78 -7.67 -3.11
C VAL A 263 6.44 -7.78 -2.39
N THR A 264 6.24 -8.79 -1.54
CA THR A 264 5.00 -8.91 -0.76
C THR A 264 4.83 -7.75 0.22
N PRO A 265 3.59 -7.38 0.59
CA PRO A 265 3.37 -6.30 1.55
C PRO A 265 4.11 -6.47 2.88
N PRO A 266 4.16 -7.66 3.52
CA PRO A 266 4.94 -7.86 4.74
C PRO A 266 6.44 -7.59 4.56
N SER A 267 7.02 -8.04 3.47
CA SER A 267 8.44 -7.84 3.18
C SER A 267 8.77 -6.37 2.89
N ARG A 268 7.87 -5.67 2.19
CA ARG A 268 8.00 -4.22 1.95
C ARG A 268 7.85 -3.42 3.25
N PHE A 269 6.92 -3.82 4.13
CA PHE A 269 6.75 -3.20 5.45
C PHE A 269 8.04 -3.26 6.27
N VAL A 270 8.66 -4.44 6.37
CA VAL A 270 9.92 -4.64 7.07
C VAL A 270 11.03 -3.77 6.48
N ARG A 271 11.22 -3.79 5.14
CA ARG A 271 12.25 -2.94 4.51
C ARG A 271 12.01 -1.46 4.73
N ALA A 272 10.77 -0.99 4.55
CA ALA A 272 10.40 0.40 4.76
C ALA A 272 10.68 0.82 6.22
N ALA A 273 10.31 -0.01 7.19
CA ALA A 273 10.55 0.23 8.60
C ALA A 273 12.04 0.42 8.90
N PHE A 274 12.88 -0.51 8.45
CA PHE A 274 14.31 -0.44 8.72
C PHE A 274 15.01 0.67 7.94
N TYR A 275 14.70 0.87 6.68
CA TYR A 275 15.37 1.91 5.87
C TYR A 275 15.01 3.32 6.34
N GLN A 276 13.75 3.59 6.67
CA GLN A 276 13.40 4.92 7.17
C GLN A 276 13.98 5.22 8.55
N THR A 277 14.00 4.23 9.47
CA THR A 277 14.51 4.44 10.84
C THR A 277 16.03 4.50 10.92
N THR A 278 16.73 3.96 9.92
CA THR A 278 18.20 4.00 9.83
C THR A 278 18.71 5.07 8.88
N ALA A 279 17.83 5.78 8.20
CA ALA A 279 18.18 6.87 7.28
C ALA A 279 18.76 8.08 8.06
N PRO A 280 19.81 8.73 7.56
CA PRO A 280 20.32 9.96 8.17
C PRO A 280 19.24 11.05 8.16
N GLN A 281 19.00 11.68 9.30
CA GLN A 281 18.07 12.80 9.40
C GLN A 281 18.59 13.99 8.58
N LYS A 282 17.75 14.55 7.71
CA LYS A 282 18.00 15.76 6.94
C LYS A 282 17.62 17.00 7.74
N LYS A 283 18.17 18.16 7.39
CA LYS A 283 17.94 19.40 8.15
C LYS A 283 16.56 19.99 7.92
N THR A 284 16.07 19.95 6.68
CA THR A 284 14.83 20.61 6.27
C THR A 284 13.83 19.60 5.69
N GLY A 285 12.53 19.97 5.69
CA GLY A 285 11.49 19.19 5.06
C GLY A 285 11.74 18.96 3.57
N GLU A 286 12.29 19.93 2.85
CA GLU A 286 12.60 19.80 1.41
C GLU A 286 13.71 18.75 1.16
N GLU A 287 14.81 18.81 1.90
CA GLU A 287 15.86 17.78 1.81
C GLU A 287 15.35 16.39 2.18
N THR A 288 14.46 16.33 3.17
CA THR A 288 13.80 15.09 3.60
C THR A 288 12.87 14.54 2.54
N ALA A 289 12.15 15.39 1.81
CA ALA A 289 11.29 14.95 0.71
C ALA A 289 12.10 14.29 -0.43
N VAL A 290 13.25 14.86 -0.78
CA VAL A 290 14.17 14.23 -1.75
C VAL A 290 14.70 12.88 -1.23
N GLN A 291 15.01 12.78 0.06
CA GLN A 291 15.42 11.52 0.68
C GLN A 291 14.32 10.47 0.67
N CYS A 292 13.07 10.87 0.94
CA CYS A 292 11.91 9.97 0.85
C CYS A 292 11.78 9.32 -0.52
N LEU A 293 11.97 10.08 -1.60
CA LEU A 293 11.92 9.54 -2.97
C LEU A 293 12.98 8.46 -3.21
N SER A 294 14.19 8.64 -2.68
CA SER A 294 15.24 7.60 -2.76
C SER A 294 14.90 6.36 -1.95
N LEU A 295 14.43 6.54 -0.71
CA LEU A 295 14.12 5.43 0.21
C LEU A 295 12.95 4.59 -0.28
N ILE A 296 11.91 5.21 -0.82
CA ILE A 296 10.74 4.49 -1.30
C ILE A 296 11.10 3.57 -2.48
N HIS A 297 12.01 3.97 -3.35
CA HIS A 297 12.50 3.13 -4.44
C HIS A 297 13.34 1.94 -3.98
N ILE A 298 14.07 2.07 -2.87
CA ILE A 298 14.86 0.98 -2.30
C ILE A 298 13.94 -0.03 -1.59
N SER A 299 12.95 0.46 -0.87
CA SER A 299 11.99 -0.38 -0.16
C SER A 299 11.02 -1.11 -1.11
N GLU A 300 10.75 -0.52 -2.27
CA GLU A 300 9.85 -1.04 -3.30
C GLU A 300 10.50 -0.91 -4.68
N PRO A 301 11.33 -1.89 -5.08
CA PRO A 301 11.93 -1.88 -6.41
C PRO A 301 10.83 -1.99 -7.47
N THR A 302 10.57 -0.90 -8.17
CA THR A 302 9.59 -0.85 -9.27
C THR A 302 9.96 -1.87 -10.35
N ARG A 303 9.03 -2.73 -10.72
CA ARG A 303 9.13 -3.47 -11.97
C ARG A 303 9.15 -2.45 -13.10
N ARG A 304 10.27 -2.35 -13.82
CA ARG A 304 10.25 -1.71 -15.14
C ARG A 304 9.21 -2.44 -15.98
N ARG A 305 8.11 -1.79 -16.31
CA ARG A 305 7.27 -2.23 -17.43
C ARG A 305 8.16 -2.07 -18.67
N GLY A 306 8.58 -3.20 -19.21
CA GLY A 306 9.27 -3.23 -20.49
C GLY A 306 8.32 -2.87 -21.61
#